data_1a0ef3528137b2435d789c05dd5ec120
#
_entry.id   1a0ef3528137b2435d789c05dd5ec120
#
_cell.length_a   1.000
_cell.length_b   1.000
_cell.length_c   1.000
_cell.angle_alpha   90.00
_cell.angle_beta   90.00
_cell.angle_gamma   90.00
#
_symmetry.space_group_name_H-M   'P 1'
#
loop_
_entity.id
_entity.type
_entity.pdbx_description
1 polymer ?
#
loop_
_entity_poly.entity_id
_entity_poly.type
_entity_poly.pdbx_seq_one_letter_code
_entity_poly.pdbx_strand_id
1 'polypeptide(L)'
;MDPEQIRKRLRSRLTQDRIGAVRQALGLVQPERQALLLEALADKSPYVGALAAEALGESADDAAALIMTERFVFLSEDGPVRDPGCHIRGNLAFALGRLQCYAAVDALRVGIQAVQIESAGGLPADTAAHLRANCALALAQIRDLDSIRDIALLLFDRSGLPRGLPDPKAKMETRKAAARALSLTGSVQSRLPLTLRLVHPEDEEPEVLQECMQALVELEDPHALEVLKPYLSHRDMRLAAYAALMIAQTQAPEAAALLGTAIERLSGDPLRATVLALMTLHTPEAQELLYTLTRSDREAVRLAAIDALPRSSAGRTVLEALSAHDPSPRVRAAAKAALAV
;
A
#
# COMPACT_ATOMS: atom_id res chain seq x y z
N MET A 1 4.37 23.02 -29.36
CA MET A 1 5.58 23.59 -28.69
C MET A 1 6.77 23.09 -29.50
N ASP A 2 7.78 23.94 -29.70
CA ASP A 2 8.94 23.60 -30.56
C ASP A 2 9.93 22.72 -29.75
N PRO A 3 10.24 21.48 -30.20
CA PRO A 3 11.20 20.59 -29.53
C PRO A 3 12.60 21.19 -29.37
N GLU A 4 13.07 22.00 -30.34
CA GLU A 4 14.38 22.64 -30.27
C GLU A 4 14.47 23.69 -29.16
N GLN A 5 13.38 24.43 -28.89
CA GLN A 5 13.33 25.36 -27.78
C GLN A 5 13.39 24.62 -26.43
N ILE A 6 12.72 23.47 -26.32
CA ILE A 6 12.78 22.64 -25.10
C ILE A 6 14.21 22.10 -24.93
N ARG A 7 14.83 21.58 -25.99
CA ARG A 7 16.23 21.09 -25.94
C ARG A 7 17.20 22.19 -25.52
N LYS A 8 17.02 23.42 -26.00
CA LYS A 8 17.81 24.57 -25.57
C LYS A 8 17.66 24.85 -24.06
N ARG A 9 16.42 24.72 -23.54
CA ARG A 9 16.15 24.87 -22.10
C ARG A 9 16.73 23.75 -21.25
N LEU A 10 16.78 22.50 -21.75
CA LEU A 10 17.46 21.39 -21.07
C LEU A 10 18.97 21.67 -20.87
N ARG A 11 19.58 22.52 -21.69
CA ARG A 11 20.98 22.94 -21.55
C ARG A 11 21.19 24.18 -20.67
N SER A 12 20.14 24.72 -20.04
CA SER A 12 20.25 25.89 -19.15
C SER A 12 21.15 25.59 -17.95
N ARG A 13 21.86 26.62 -17.47
CA ARG A 13 22.64 26.53 -16.22
C ARG A 13 21.73 26.37 -14.99
N LEU A 14 20.50 26.89 -15.05
CA LEU A 14 19.53 26.87 -13.97
C LEU A 14 18.77 25.54 -13.95
N THR A 15 18.81 24.83 -12.82
CA THR A 15 18.09 23.55 -12.65
C THR A 15 16.57 23.71 -12.85
N GLN A 16 16.01 24.83 -12.41
CA GLN A 16 14.56 25.10 -12.57
C GLN A 16 14.15 25.21 -14.04
N ASP A 17 14.99 25.79 -14.90
CA ASP A 17 14.71 25.81 -16.34
C ASP A 17 14.69 24.41 -16.93
N ARG A 18 15.64 23.55 -16.52
CA ARG A 18 15.73 22.17 -17.00
C ARG A 18 14.54 21.32 -16.51
N ILE A 19 14.11 21.50 -15.24
CA ILE A 19 12.86 20.89 -14.73
C ILE A 19 11.66 21.37 -15.55
N GLY A 20 11.58 22.68 -15.81
CA GLY A 20 10.52 23.26 -16.67
C GLY A 20 10.53 22.69 -18.09
N ALA A 21 11.71 22.41 -18.66
CA ALA A 21 11.86 21.79 -19.97
C ALA A 21 11.34 20.34 -19.99
N VAL A 22 11.65 19.53 -18.95
CA VAL A 22 11.10 18.16 -18.83
C VAL A 22 9.57 18.20 -18.79
N ARG A 23 8.99 19.09 -17.97
CA ARG A 23 7.53 19.24 -17.91
C ARG A 23 6.92 19.67 -19.24
N GLN A 24 7.60 20.54 -20.00
CA GLN A 24 7.17 20.95 -21.34
C GLN A 24 7.25 19.81 -22.35
N ALA A 25 8.28 18.92 -22.25
CA ALA A 25 8.40 17.75 -23.11
C ALA A 25 7.20 16.80 -22.98
N LEU A 26 6.54 16.74 -21.81
CA LEU A 26 5.33 15.94 -21.63
C LEU A 26 4.17 16.32 -22.58
N GLY A 27 4.13 17.57 -23.03
CA GLY A 27 3.13 18.06 -23.98
C GLY A 27 3.44 17.75 -25.44
N LEU A 28 4.57 17.10 -25.74
CA LEU A 28 4.93 16.68 -27.09
C LEU A 28 4.35 15.29 -27.42
N VAL A 29 4.28 15.01 -28.72
CA VAL A 29 3.97 13.66 -29.23
C VAL A 29 5.24 12.84 -29.39
N GLN A 30 5.09 11.52 -29.46
CA GLN A 30 6.20 10.63 -29.82
C GLN A 30 6.60 10.82 -31.29
N PRO A 31 7.90 10.67 -31.67
CA PRO A 31 9.03 10.22 -30.82
C PRO A 31 9.80 11.36 -30.11
N GLU A 32 9.51 12.63 -30.38
CA GLU A 32 10.25 13.78 -29.87
C GLU A 32 10.20 13.87 -28.33
N ARG A 33 9.05 13.53 -27.74
CA ARG A 33 8.87 13.45 -26.29
C ARG A 33 9.90 12.51 -25.65
N GLN A 34 9.97 11.27 -26.15
CA GLN A 34 10.88 10.24 -25.62
C GLN A 34 12.34 10.64 -25.78
N ALA A 35 12.74 11.18 -26.95
CA ALA A 35 14.11 11.60 -27.19
C ALA A 35 14.57 12.69 -26.20
N LEU A 36 13.73 13.67 -25.91
CA LEU A 36 14.06 14.74 -24.95
C LEU A 36 14.08 14.24 -23.51
N LEU A 37 13.21 13.30 -23.15
CA LEU A 37 13.21 12.68 -21.82
C LEU A 37 14.44 11.80 -21.59
N LEU A 38 14.90 11.05 -22.60
CA LEU A 38 16.16 10.29 -22.53
C LEU A 38 17.38 11.22 -22.42
N GLU A 39 17.40 12.39 -23.12
CA GLU A 39 18.45 13.40 -22.95
C GLU A 39 18.43 13.94 -21.49
N ALA A 40 17.25 14.22 -20.95
CA ALA A 40 17.09 14.73 -19.58
C ALA A 40 17.42 13.70 -18.49
N LEU A 41 17.27 12.39 -18.78
CA LEU A 41 17.64 11.30 -17.86
C LEU A 41 19.15 11.29 -17.53
N ALA A 42 19.98 11.80 -18.45
CA ALA A 42 21.42 11.93 -18.26
C ALA A 42 21.83 13.25 -17.59
N ASP A 43 20.90 14.09 -17.14
CA ASP A 43 21.18 15.37 -16.49
C ASP A 43 22.05 15.22 -15.24
N LYS A 44 22.90 16.20 -14.99
CA LYS A 44 23.76 16.27 -13.80
C LYS A 44 23.00 16.46 -12.49
N SER A 45 21.75 16.97 -12.56
CA SER A 45 20.88 17.13 -11.40
C SER A 45 20.04 15.89 -11.17
N PRO A 46 20.14 15.22 -10.00
CA PRO A 46 19.35 14.04 -9.72
C PRO A 46 17.83 14.32 -9.80
N TYR A 47 17.41 15.53 -9.51
CA TYR A 47 15.98 15.91 -9.61
C TYR A 47 15.48 15.98 -11.06
N VAL A 48 16.28 16.42 -12.00
CA VAL A 48 15.92 16.45 -13.44
C VAL A 48 15.87 15.04 -13.98
N GLY A 49 16.92 14.25 -13.70
CA GLY A 49 16.96 12.84 -14.12
C GLY A 49 15.83 12.01 -13.53
N ALA A 50 15.50 12.22 -12.25
CA ALA A 50 14.40 11.53 -11.59
C ALA A 50 13.04 11.85 -12.23
N LEU A 51 12.76 13.14 -12.51
CA LEU A 51 11.54 13.56 -13.19
C LEU A 51 11.44 12.99 -14.61
N ALA A 52 12.57 12.93 -15.33
CA ALA A 52 12.62 12.32 -16.66
C ALA A 52 12.36 10.81 -16.61
N ALA A 53 12.92 10.10 -15.62
CA ALA A 53 12.68 8.67 -15.41
C ALA A 53 11.21 8.38 -15.13
N GLU A 54 10.56 9.15 -14.25
CA GLU A 54 9.14 9.05 -13.96
C GLU A 54 8.29 9.22 -15.23
N ALA A 55 8.58 10.27 -15.99
CA ALA A 55 7.86 10.60 -17.22
C ALA A 55 8.02 9.52 -18.33
N LEU A 56 9.20 8.92 -18.45
CA LEU A 56 9.45 7.80 -19.36
C LEU A 56 8.61 6.57 -19.00
N GLY A 57 8.36 6.32 -17.72
CA GLY A 57 7.54 5.19 -17.25
C GLY A 57 6.08 5.23 -17.71
N GLU A 58 5.60 6.33 -18.30
CA GLU A 58 4.24 6.42 -18.82
C GLU A 58 4.09 5.86 -20.24
N SER A 59 5.14 5.95 -21.08
CA SER A 59 4.99 5.70 -22.52
C SER A 59 6.29 5.39 -23.26
N ALA A 60 7.37 5.02 -22.57
CA ALA A 60 8.61 4.61 -23.23
C ALA A 60 8.40 3.29 -23.99
N ASP A 61 9.07 3.15 -25.13
CA ASP A 61 9.15 1.91 -25.87
C ASP A 61 10.24 0.97 -25.30
N ASP A 62 10.32 -0.25 -25.84
CA ASP A 62 11.28 -1.25 -25.36
C ASP A 62 12.74 -0.78 -25.51
N ALA A 63 13.06 -0.02 -26.56
CA ALA A 63 14.40 0.50 -26.77
C ALA A 63 14.77 1.53 -25.69
N ALA A 64 13.85 2.42 -25.34
CA ALA A 64 14.04 3.37 -24.25
C ALA A 64 14.11 2.65 -22.88
N ALA A 65 13.32 1.61 -22.67
CA ALA A 65 13.38 0.82 -21.42
C ALA A 65 14.75 0.13 -21.24
N LEU A 66 15.39 -0.31 -22.32
CA LEU A 66 16.77 -0.83 -22.28
C LEU A 66 17.77 0.27 -21.86
N ILE A 67 17.68 1.47 -22.46
CA ILE A 67 18.52 2.62 -22.09
C ILE A 67 18.31 3.00 -20.60
N MET A 68 17.07 2.97 -20.14
CA MET A 68 16.74 3.20 -18.72
C MET A 68 17.40 2.14 -17.82
N THR A 69 17.41 0.88 -18.24
CA THR A 69 18.03 -0.23 -17.52
C THR A 69 19.56 -0.04 -17.47
N GLU A 70 20.20 0.29 -18.57
CA GLU A 70 21.64 0.62 -18.62
C GLU A 70 21.97 1.80 -17.70
N ARG A 71 21.13 2.82 -17.69
CA ARG A 71 21.29 3.96 -16.79
C ARG A 71 21.18 3.57 -15.31
N PHE A 72 20.24 2.69 -14.97
CA PHE A 72 20.10 2.15 -13.62
C PHE A 72 21.37 1.41 -13.17
N VAL A 73 21.91 0.54 -14.01
CA VAL A 73 23.16 -0.20 -13.76
C VAL A 73 24.32 0.77 -13.55
N PHE A 74 24.52 1.72 -14.48
CA PHE A 74 25.57 2.74 -14.38
C PHE A 74 25.51 3.52 -13.05
N LEU A 75 24.32 3.94 -12.64
CA LEU A 75 24.13 4.68 -11.38
C LEU A 75 24.38 3.80 -10.15
N SER A 76 24.20 2.50 -10.27
CA SER A 76 24.38 1.55 -9.16
C SER A 76 25.84 1.22 -8.87
N GLU A 77 26.76 1.42 -9.82
CA GLU A 77 28.20 1.17 -9.62
C GLU A 77 28.82 2.09 -8.56
N ASP A 78 28.35 3.34 -8.44
CA ASP A 78 28.79 4.31 -7.42
C ASP A 78 27.59 5.21 -7.02
N GLY A 79 26.63 4.60 -6.33
CA GLY A 79 25.37 5.25 -5.96
C GLY A 79 25.54 6.60 -5.23
N PRO A 80 26.35 6.69 -4.16
CA PRO A 80 26.50 7.95 -3.43
C PRO A 80 27.03 9.10 -4.28
N VAL A 81 27.86 8.84 -5.27
CA VAL A 81 28.44 9.86 -6.17
C VAL A 81 27.54 10.15 -7.37
N ARG A 82 27.00 9.09 -7.99
CA ARG A 82 26.25 9.21 -9.27
C ARG A 82 24.77 9.49 -9.10
N ASP A 83 24.20 9.10 -7.97
CA ASP A 83 22.77 9.27 -7.64
C ASP A 83 22.57 9.50 -6.13
N PRO A 84 23.04 10.65 -5.60
CA PRO A 84 22.80 11.01 -4.21
C PRO A 84 21.32 10.98 -3.89
N GLY A 85 20.95 10.38 -2.76
CA GLY A 85 19.57 10.21 -2.35
C GLY A 85 18.79 9.14 -3.11
N CYS A 86 19.42 8.38 -4.01
CA CYS A 86 18.79 7.32 -4.83
C CYS A 86 17.58 7.80 -5.67
N HIS A 87 17.52 9.08 -6.01
CA HIS A 87 16.34 9.68 -6.66
C HIS A 87 16.12 9.14 -8.07
N ILE A 88 17.18 9.05 -8.87
CA ILE A 88 17.05 8.59 -10.26
C ILE A 88 16.75 7.10 -10.29
N ARG A 89 17.55 6.29 -9.57
CA ARG A 89 17.35 4.82 -9.53
C ARG A 89 15.97 4.44 -8.96
N GLY A 90 15.50 5.16 -7.94
CA GLY A 90 14.15 4.94 -7.38
C GLY A 90 13.04 5.13 -8.42
N ASN A 91 13.11 6.23 -9.20
CA ASN A 91 12.13 6.49 -10.25
C ASN A 91 12.33 5.59 -11.49
N LEU A 92 13.56 5.22 -11.82
CA LEU A 92 13.82 4.21 -12.87
C LEU A 92 13.22 2.86 -12.52
N ALA A 93 13.39 2.39 -11.27
CA ALA A 93 12.78 1.14 -10.81
C ALA A 93 11.26 1.18 -10.96
N PHE A 94 10.62 2.25 -10.49
CA PHE A 94 9.18 2.44 -10.63
C PHE A 94 8.74 2.43 -12.10
N ALA A 95 9.45 3.17 -12.97
CA ALA A 95 9.15 3.27 -14.40
C ALA A 95 9.33 1.92 -15.12
N LEU A 96 10.43 1.21 -14.87
CA LEU A 96 10.71 -0.10 -15.47
C LEU A 96 9.68 -1.16 -15.05
N GLY A 97 9.17 -1.09 -13.82
CA GLY A 97 8.07 -1.92 -13.36
C GLY A 97 6.77 -1.66 -14.13
N ARG A 98 6.39 -0.38 -14.30
CA ARG A 98 5.20 0.01 -15.09
C ARG A 98 5.29 -0.41 -16.55
N LEU A 99 6.47 -0.32 -17.14
CA LEU A 99 6.75 -0.76 -18.52
C LEU A 99 6.87 -2.29 -18.64
N GLN A 100 6.83 -3.02 -17.53
CA GLN A 100 7.03 -4.47 -17.47
C GLN A 100 8.32 -4.92 -18.17
N CYS A 101 9.40 -4.14 -18.01
CA CYS A 101 10.68 -4.38 -18.68
C CYS A 101 11.41 -5.59 -18.07
N TYR A 102 11.25 -6.76 -18.68
CA TYR A 102 11.88 -7.99 -18.20
C TYR A 102 13.41 -7.93 -18.21
N ALA A 103 14.01 -7.21 -19.14
CA ALA A 103 15.46 -7.02 -19.22
C ALA A 103 16.06 -6.30 -17.99
N ALA A 104 15.23 -5.60 -17.21
CA ALA A 104 15.66 -4.91 -15.99
C ALA A 104 15.72 -5.81 -14.73
N VAL A 105 15.25 -7.05 -14.80
CA VAL A 105 15.11 -7.93 -13.62
C VAL A 105 16.41 -8.04 -12.82
N ASP A 106 17.54 -8.33 -13.46
CA ASP A 106 18.81 -8.48 -12.75
C ASP A 106 19.27 -7.17 -12.09
N ALA A 107 19.08 -6.05 -12.76
CA ALA A 107 19.39 -4.73 -12.21
C ALA A 107 18.50 -4.40 -11.00
N LEU A 108 17.20 -4.72 -11.08
CA LEU A 108 16.24 -4.52 -9.99
C LEU A 108 16.52 -5.44 -8.80
N ARG A 109 17.00 -6.67 -9.03
CA ARG A 109 17.46 -7.59 -7.95
C ARG A 109 18.69 -7.06 -7.22
N VAL A 110 19.58 -6.34 -7.90
CA VAL A 110 20.66 -5.61 -7.24
C VAL A 110 20.10 -4.43 -6.44
N GLY A 111 19.16 -3.68 -7.03
CA GLY A 111 18.53 -2.51 -6.40
C GLY A 111 17.75 -2.82 -5.13
N ILE A 112 17.05 -3.98 -5.06
CA ILE A 112 16.30 -4.38 -3.86
C ILE A 112 17.20 -4.65 -2.64
N GLN A 113 18.48 -4.89 -2.84
CA GLN A 113 19.48 -5.12 -1.79
C GLN A 113 20.33 -3.88 -1.49
N ALA A 114 20.10 -2.77 -2.20
CA ALA A 114 20.93 -1.57 -2.07
C ALA A 114 20.82 -0.95 -0.67
N VAL A 115 21.96 -0.57 -0.11
CA VAL A 115 22.09 0.22 1.12
C VAL A 115 22.95 1.44 0.80
N GLN A 116 22.43 2.63 1.11
CA GLN A 116 23.15 3.89 0.86
C GLN A 116 22.97 4.83 2.05
N ILE A 117 24.04 4.92 2.88
CA ILE A 117 24.00 5.77 4.07
C ILE A 117 24.58 7.13 3.72
N GLU A 118 23.77 8.17 3.85
CA GLU A 118 24.13 9.55 3.55
C GLU A 118 23.72 10.47 4.70
N SER A 119 24.30 11.67 4.72
CA SER A 119 23.91 12.70 5.71
C SER A 119 22.62 13.38 5.28
N ALA A 120 21.57 13.21 6.06
CA ALA A 120 20.30 13.92 5.90
C ALA A 120 20.07 14.82 7.11
N GLY A 121 20.17 16.14 6.90
CA GLY A 121 20.03 17.09 8.01
C GLY A 121 21.06 16.95 9.13
N GLY A 122 22.26 16.45 8.80
CA GLY A 122 23.36 16.24 9.77
C GLY A 122 23.35 14.88 10.47
N LEU A 123 22.33 14.06 10.24
CA LEU A 123 22.26 12.68 10.75
C LEU A 123 22.41 11.67 9.61
N PRO A 124 23.00 10.49 9.86
CA PRO A 124 23.05 9.43 8.87
C PRO A 124 21.65 8.87 8.61
N ALA A 125 21.27 8.73 7.34
CA ALA A 125 20.03 8.15 6.91
C ALA A 125 20.26 7.16 5.77
N ASP A 126 19.46 6.10 5.71
CA ASP A 126 19.44 5.16 4.58
C ASP A 126 18.56 5.72 3.46
N THR A 127 19.20 6.37 2.50
CA THR A 127 18.54 6.97 1.34
C THR A 127 18.07 5.95 0.30
N ALA A 128 18.52 4.67 0.40
CA ALA A 128 18.13 3.61 -0.52
C ALA A 128 16.79 2.93 -0.13
N ALA A 129 16.16 3.30 0.97
CA ALA A 129 14.92 2.66 1.42
C ALA A 129 13.81 2.70 0.35
N HIS A 130 13.57 3.87 -0.27
CA HIS A 130 12.56 3.99 -1.33
C HIS A 130 12.98 3.30 -2.65
N LEU A 131 14.29 3.22 -2.93
CA LEU A 131 14.80 2.45 -4.07
C LEU A 131 14.46 0.96 -3.91
N ARG A 132 14.74 0.38 -2.71
CA ARG A 132 14.37 -1.02 -2.42
C ARG A 132 12.87 -1.26 -2.56
N ALA A 133 12.06 -0.34 -2.03
CA ALA A 133 10.61 -0.39 -2.13
C ALA A 133 10.13 -0.44 -3.59
N ASN A 134 10.66 0.46 -4.43
CA ASN A 134 10.29 0.53 -5.85
C ASN A 134 10.81 -0.68 -6.65
N CYS A 135 12.01 -1.20 -6.32
CA CYS A 135 12.50 -2.44 -6.93
C CYS A 135 11.61 -3.65 -6.60
N ALA A 136 11.16 -3.78 -5.34
CA ALA A 136 10.25 -4.85 -4.95
C ALA A 136 8.93 -4.78 -5.73
N LEU A 137 8.32 -3.60 -5.82
CA LEU A 137 7.09 -3.39 -6.58
C LEU A 137 7.29 -3.65 -8.08
N ALA A 138 8.41 -3.20 -8.65
CA ALA A 138 8.74 -3.41 -10.06
C ALA A 138 8.90 -4.89 -10.40
N LEU A 139 9.65 -5.65 -9.59
CA LEU A 139 9.83 -7.10 -9.77
C LEU A 139 8.49 -7.85 -9.70
N ALA A 140 7.61 -7.44 -8.79
CA ALA A 140 6.26 -8.00 -8.71
C ALA A 140 5.40 -7.65 -9.93
N GLN A 141 5.45 -6.41 -10.45
CA GLN A 141 4.73 -5.98 -11.65
C GLN A 141 5.23 -6.70 -12.92
N ILE A 142 6.53 -6.94 -13.02
CA ILE A 142 7.15 -7.73 -14.09
C ILE A 142 6.78 -9.22 -13.97
N ARG A 143 6.25 -9.64 -12.80
CA ARG A 143 5.93 -11.03 -12.46
C ARG A 143 7.15 -11.95 -12.44
N ASP A 144 8.28 -11.43 -11.96
CA ASP A 144 9.46 -12.25 -11.72
C ASP A 144 9.29 -13.05 -10.42
N LEU A 145 8.81 -14.28 -10.54
CA LEU A 145 8.52 -15.13 -9.39
C LEU A 145 9.78 -15.58 -8.65
N ASP A 146 10.93 -15.60 -9.28
CA ASP A 146 12.20 -15.94 -8.64
C ASP A 146 12.63 -14.87 -7.63
N SER A 147 12.12 -13.63 -7.77
CA SER A 147 12.37 -12.55 -6.82
C SER A 147 11.49 -12.58 -5.57
N ILE A 148 10.53 -13.50 -5.45
CA ILE A 148 9.66 -13.60 -4.25
C ILE A 148 10.51 -13.75 -2.98
N ARG A 149 11.61 -14.48 -3.03
CA ARG A 149 12.53 -14.62 -1.89
C ARG A 149 13.11 -13.28 -1.46
N ASP A 150 13.60 -12.48 -2.39
CA ASP A 150 14.22 -11.18 -2.09
C ASP A 150 13.19 -10.19 -1.56
N ILE A 151 11.97 -10.18 -2.14
CA ILE A 151 10.84 -9.39 -1.65
C ILE A 151 10.43 -9.84 -0.23
N ALA A 152 10.39 -11.14 0.04
CA ALA A 152 10.08 -11.69 1.36
C ALA A 152 11.12 -11.29 2.41
N LEU A 153 12.41 -11.32 2.06
CA LEU A 153 13.48 -10.85 2.94
C LEU A 153 13.33 -9.36 3.27
N LEU A 154 12.90 -8.55 2.30
CA LEU A 154 12.65 -7.13 2.51
C LEU A 154 11.52 -6.86 3.50
N LEU A 155 10.52 -7.74 3.59
CA LEU A 155 9.44 -7.66 4.59
C LEU A 155 9.98 -7.74 6.03
N PHE A 156 11.15 -8.36 6.23
CA PHE A 156 11.83 -8.49 7.51
C PHE A 156 13.06 -7.58 7.63
N ASP A 157 13.25 -6.66 6.68
CA ASP A 157 14.43 -5.80 6.64
C ASP A 157 14.49 -4.85 7.84
N ARG A 158 15.56 -5.00 8.60
CA ARG A 158 15.96 -4.12 9.71
C ARG A 158 17.32 -3.48 9.43
N SER A 159 17.82 -3.57 8.19
CA SER A 159 19.13 -3.06 7.76
C SER A 159 19.16 -1.53 7.64
N GLY A 160 20.34 -1.00 7.46
CA GLY A 160 20.58 0.34 6.95
C GLY A 160 21.23 1.30 7.93
N LEU A 161 20.97 1.24 9.24
CA LEU A 161 21.64 2.16 10.18
C LEU A 161 22.45 1.41 11.24
N PRO A 162 23.59 1.97 11.70
CA PRO A 162 24.30 1.48 12.87
C PRO A 162 23.34 1.33 14.07
N ARG A 163 23.61 0.34 14.94
CA ARG A 163 22.83 0.17 16.17
C ARG A 163 22.78 1.48 16.95
N GLY A 164 21.58 1.97 17.23
CA GLY A 164 21.34 3.19 18.02
C GLY A 164 20.87 4.42 17.22
N LEU A 165 20.81 4.35 15.88
CA LEU A 165 20.23 5.42 15.05
C LEU A 165 19.00 4.89 14.32
N PRO A 166 17.78 5.14 14.84
CA PRO A 166 16.56 4.68 14.22
C PRO A 166 16.19 5.57 13.02
N ASP A 167 15.95 4.95 11.86
CA ASP A 167 15.09 5.51 10.82
C ASP A 167 13.88 4.58 10.67
N PRO A 168 12.95 4.59 11.64
CA PRO A 168 11.83 3.67 11.66
C PRO A 168 10.89 3.90 10.48
N LYS A 169 10.74 5.15 10.03
CA LYS A 169 9.80 5.50 8.97
C LYS A 169 10.23 4.96 7.59
N ALA A 170 11.48 5.14 7.22
CA ALA A 170 11.98 4.65 5.94
C ALA A 170 11.90 3.11 5.86
N LYS A 171 12.23 2.42 6.94
CA LYS A 171 12.13 0.96 7.04
C LYS A 171 10.68 0.47 7.01
N MET A 172 9.78 1.17 7.68
CA MET A 172 8.35 0.89 7.64
C MET A 172 7.82 0.95 6.20
N GLU A 173 8.12 2.01 5.45
CA GLU A 173 7.67 2.15 4.05
C GLU A 173 8.24 1.03 3.15
N THR A 174 9.49 0.61 3.38
CA THR A 174 10.09 -0.50 2.65
C THR A 174 9.36 -1.82 2.91
N ARG A 175 9.03 -2.12 4.19
CA ARG A 175 8.30 -3.34 4.55
C ARG A 175 6.85 -3.33 4.06
N LYS A 176 6.18 -2.17 4.09
CA LYS A 176 4.86 -2.00 3.48
C LYS A 176 4.89 -2.29 1.98
N ALA A 177 5.87 -1.73 1.28
CA ALA A 177 6.05 -1.99 -0.14
C ALA A 177 6.33 -3.48 -0.44
N ALA A 178 7.10 -4.16 0.43
CA ALA A 178 7.33 -5.60 0.31
C ALA A 178 6.03 -6.41 0.47
N ALA A 179 5.17 -6.06 1.45
CA ALA A 179 3.87 -6.72 1.61
C ALA A 179 2.98 -6.54 0.36
N ARG A 180 2.90 -5.32 -0.17
CA ARG A 180 2.18 -5.03 -1.43
C ARG A 180 2.76 -5.78 -2.63
N ALA A 181 4.09 -5.81 -2.74
CA ALA A 181 4.76 -6.53 -3.82
C ALA A 181 4.46 -8.02 -3.77
N LEU A 182 4.47 -8.63 -2.57
CA LEU A 182 4.08 -10.03 -2.39
C LEU A 182 2.65 -10.29 -2.86
N SER A 183 1.69 -9.41 -2.55
CA SER A 183 0.33 -9.53 -3.07
C SER A 183 0.29 -9.42 -4.59
N LEU A 184 0.97 -8.42 -5.18
CA LEU A 184 0.99 -8.19 -6.63
C LEU A 184 1.56 -9.37 -7.43
N THR A 185 2.40 -10.23 -6.84
CA THR A 185 2.87 -11.44 -7.53
C THR A 185 1.76 -12.40 -7.87
N GLY A 186 0.65 -12.41 -7.12
CA GLY A 186 -0.43 -13.38 -7.21
C GLY A 186 0.00 -14.82 -6.87
N SER A 187 1.21 -15.01 -6.33
CA SER A 187 1.79 -16.34 -6.09
C SER A 187 1.39 -16.89 -4.73
N VAL A 188 1.07 -18.19 -4.70
CA VAL A 188 0.84 -18.94 -3.45
C VAL A 188 2.07 -18.88 -2.52
N GLN A 189 3.28 -18.83 -3.09
CA GLN A 189 4.52 -18.74 -2.31
C GLN A 189 4.61 -17.47 -1.49
N SER A 190 3.94 -16.40 -1.90
CA SER A 190 3.90 -15.11 -1.19
C SER A 190 3.08 -15.15 0.11
N ARG A 191 2.21 -16.15 0.29
CA ARG A 191 1.37 -16.29 1.50
C ARG A 191 2.19 -16.56 2.75
N LEU A 192 3.19 -17.43 2.65
CA LEU A 192 3.98 -17.84 3.81
C LEU A 192 4.71 -16.68 4.52
N PRO A 193 5.48 -15.81 3.84
CA PRO A 193 6.15 -14.69 4.51
C PRO A 193 5.16 -13.70 5.14
N LEU A 194 3.99 -13.45 4.52
CA LEU A 194 2.94 -12.61 5.09
C LEU A 194 2.33 -13.22 6.36
N THR A 195 2.02 -14.52 6.31
CA THR A 195 1.53 -15.28 7.47
C THR A 195 2.53 -15.25 8.62
N LEU A 196 3.82 -15.50 8.34
CA LEU A 196 4.87 -15.46 9.37
C LEU A 196 4.98 -14.07 10.01
N ARG A 197 4.87 -13.00 9.24
CA ARG A 197 4.89 -11.63 9.78
C ARG A 197 3.68 -11.37 10.69
N LEU A 198 2.50 -11.86 10.33
CA LEU A 198 1.28 -11.68 11.13
C LEU A 198 1.26 -12.56 12.39
N VAL A 199 1.78 -13.79 12.32
CA VAL A 199 1.84 -14.69 13.49
C VAL A 199 2.93 -14.26 14.47
N HIS A 200 4.00 -13.64 13.99
CA HIS A 200 5.14 -13.14 14.78
C HIS A 200 5.34 -11.64 14.57
N PRO A 201 4.43 -10.78 15.10
CA PRO A 201 4.48 -9.34 14.83
C PRO A 201 5.65 -8.62 15.51
N GLU A 202 6.19 -9.11 16.67
CA GLU A 202 7.43 -8.66 17.32
C GLU A 202 7.71 -7.14 17.27
N ASP A 203 6.89 -6.30 17.85
CA ASP A 203 7.02 -4.83 17.83
C ASP A 203 6.97 -4.20 16.43
N GLU A 204 6.29 -4.86 15.48
CA GLU A 204 6.07 -4.32 14.14
C GLU A 204 5.09 -3.14 14.18
N GLU A 205 5.29 -2.19 13.26
CA GLU A 205 4.38 -1.05 13.10
C GLU A 205 3.00 -1.51 12.60
N PRO A 206 1.92 -0.99 13.19
CA PRO A 206 0.54 -1.35 12.80
C PRO A 206 0.28 -1.22 11.30
N GLU A 207 0.87 -0.23 10.65
CA GLU A 207 0.70 0.03 9.22
C GLU A 207 1.31 -1.10 8.35
N VAL A 208 2.39 -1.73 8.78
CA VAL A 208 2.98 -2.89 8.08
C VAL A 208 2.08 -4.11 8.26
N LEU A 209 1.56 -4.33 9.48
CA LEU A 209 0.64 -5.44 9.75
C LEU A 209 -0.66 -5.30 8.94
N GLN A 210 -1.19 -4.07 8.78
CA GLN A 210 -2.35 -3.80 7.93
C GLN A 210 -2.08 -4.18 6.48
N GLU A 211 -0.93 -3.79 5.92
CA GLU A 211 -0.56 -4.17 4.55
C GLU A 211 -0.41 -5.70 4.41
N CYS A 212 0.14 -6.38 5.42
CA CYS A 212 0.23 -7.85 5.40
C CYS A 212 -1.15 -8.51 5.46
N MET A 213 -2.08 -7.99 6.27
CA MET A 213 -3.46 -8.49 6.33
C MET A 213 -4.16 -8.34 4.99
N GLN A 214 -4.07 -7.16 4.39
CA GLN A 214 -4.64 -6.90 3.08
C GLN A 214 -4.05 -7.82 2.01
N ALA A 215 -2.72 -7.91 1.95
CA ALA A 215 -2.00 -8.76 1.00
C ALA A 215 -2.41 -10.23 1.12
N LEU A 216 -2.61 -10.73 2.35
CA LEU A 216 -3.02 -12.12 2.60
C LEU A 216 -4.45 -12.38 2.09
N VAL A 217 -5.36 -11.43 2.28
CA VAL A 217 -6.74 -11.50 1.78
C VAL A 217 -6.78 -11.40 0.26
N GLU A 218 -6.02 -10.49 -0.35
CA GLU A 218 -5.92 -10.35 -1.81
C GLU A 218 -5.34 -11.60 -2.49
N LEU A 219 -4.47 -12.34 -1.79
CA LEU A 219 -3.94 -13.62 -2.25
C LEU A 219 -4.91 -14.80 -2.01
N GLU A 220 -6.09 -14.54 -1.46
CA GLU A 220 -7.11 -15.55 -1.16
C GLU A 220 -6.55 -16.72 -0.33
N ASP A 221 -5.77 -16.39 0.73
CA ASP A 221 -5.20 -17.43 1.59
C ASP A 221 -6.31 -18.17 2.34
N PRO A 222 -6.39 -19.51 2.23
CA PRO A 222 -7.44 -20.28 2.89
C PRO A 222 -7.35 -20.24 4.43
N HIS A 223 -6.20 -19.85 4.99
CA HIS A 223 -6.00 -19.72 6.43
C HIS A 223 -6.11 -18.27 6.91
N ALA A 224 -6.51 -17.33 6.05
CA ALA A 224 -6.57 -15.90 6.40
C ALA A 224 -7.42 -15.65 7.65
N LEU A 225 -8.57 -16.32 7.80
CA LEU A 225 -9.42 -16.15 9.00
C LEU A 225 -8.71 -16.54 10.29
N GLU A 226 -7.98 -17.65 10.29
CA GLU A 226 -7.24 -18.14 11.47
C GLU A 226 -6.14 -17.16 11.86
N VAL A 227 -5.44 -16.59 10.86
CA VAL A 227 -4.36 -15.63 11.06
C VAL A 227 -4.88 -14.28 11.53
N LEU A 228 -6.03 -13.82 11.02
CA LEU A 228 -6.59 -12.50 11.33
C LEU A 228 -7.39 -12.48 12.63
N LYS A 229 -7.99 -13.59 13.05
CA LYS A 229 -8.85 -13.70 14.24
C LYS A 229 -8.22 -13.13 15.53
N PRO A 230 -6.94 -13.39 15.87
CA PRO A 230 -6.33 -12.84 17.09
C PRO A 230 -6.32 -11.31 17.13
N TYR A 231 -6.25 -10.67 15.96
CA TYR A 231 -6.19 -9.22 15.85
C TYR A 231 -7.51 -8.52 16.18
N LEU A 232 -8.65 -9.19 16.16
CA LEU A 232 -9.92 -8.62 16.62
C LEU A 232 -9.89 -8.15 18.07
N SER A 233 -9.00 -8.72 18.90
CA SER A 233 -8.79 -8.35 20.30
C SER A 233 -7.46 -7.63 20.52
N HIS A 234 -6.85 -7.08 19.47
CA HIS A 234 -5.56 -6.40 19.57
C HIS A 234 -5.69 -5.12 20.39
N ARG A 235 -4.63 -4.78 21.16
CA ARG A 235 -4.59 -3.55 22.00
C ARG A 235 -4.68 -2.25 21.20
N ASP A 236 -4.14 -2.22 19.98
CA ASP A 236 -4.33 -1.10 19.04
C ASP A 236 -5.70 -1.25 18.38
N MET A 237 -6.60 -0.34 18.73
CA MET A 237 -8.00 -0.33 18.27
C MET A 237 -8.11 -0.15 16.74
N ARG A 238 -7.16 0.55 16.11
CA ARG A 238 -7.14 0.74 14.66
C ARG A 238 -6.83 -0.58 13.96
N LEU A 239 -5.89 -1.34 14.51
CA LEU A 239 -5.52 -2.66 13.97
C LEU A 239 -6.67 -3.67 14.15
N ALA A 240 -7.35 -3.64 15.32
CA ALA A 240 -8.52 -4.48 15.56
C ALA A 240 -9.67 -4.17 14.58
N ALA A 241 -9.95 -2.89 14.35
CA ALA A 241 -10.95 -2.45 13.38
C ALA A 241 -10.59 -2.86 11.95
N TYR A 242 -9.33 -2.74 11.57
CA TYR A 242 -8.84 -3.13 10.26
C TYR A 242 -8.92 -4.66 10.06
N ALA A 243 -8.57 -5.45 11.07
CA ALA A 243 -8.71 -6.90 11.03
C ALA A 243 -10.17 -7.33 10.81
N ALA A 244 -11.14 -6.67 11.45
CA ALA A 244 -12.55 -6.94 11.24
C ALA A 244 -12.97 -6.69 9.78
N LEU A 245 -12.51 -5.60 9.18
CA LEU A 245 -12.75 -5.29 7.76
C LEU A 245 -12.12 -6.35 6.86
N MET A 246 -10.87 -6.74 7.11
CA MET A 246 -10.17 -7.76 6.32
C MET A 246 -10.84 -9.13 6.43
N ILE A 247 -11.32 -9.53 7.61
CA ILE A 247 -12.10 -10.75 7.81
C ILE A 247 -13.38 -10.71 6.95
N ALA A 248 -14.08 -9.60 6.94
CA ALA A 248 -15.27 -9.46 6.10
C ALA A 248 -14.93 -9.51 4.60
N GLN A 249 -13.81 -8.95 4.18
CA GLN A 249 -13.36 -8.99 2.78
C GLN A 249 -13.01 -10.41 2.29
N THR A 250 -12.68 -11.34 3.17
CA THR A 250 -12.47 -12.74 2.76
C THR A 250 -13.72 -13.37 2.15
N GLN A 251 -14.92 -12.84 2.44
CA GLN A 251 -16.23 -13.40 2.06
C GLN A 251 -16.40 -14.88 2.46
N ALA A 252 -15.61 -15.35 3.44
CA ALA A 252 -15.69 -16.72 3.90
C ALA A 252 -17.00 -16.98 4.66
N PRO A 253 -17.59 -18.19 4.54
CA PRO A 253 -18.86 -18.51 5.20
C PRO A 253 -18.84 -18.30 6.72
N GLU A 254 -17.67 -18.55 7.35
CA GLU A 254 -17.49 -18.43 8.79
C GLU A 254 -17.27 -16.98 9.28
N ALA A 255 -17.03 -16.03 8.37
CA ALA A 255 -16.68 -14.65 8.71
C ALA A 255 -17.78 -13.96 9.54
N ALA A 256 -19.07 -14.15 9.18
CA ALA A 256 -20.20 -13.57 9.93
C ALA A 256 -20.24 -14.08 11.38
N ALA A 257 -20.11 -15.38 11.59
CA ALA A 257 -20.12 -16.01 12.92
C ALA A 257 -18.91 -15.54 13.76
N LEU A 258 -17.73 -15.43 13.14
CA LEU A 258 -16.52 -14.97 13.78
C LEU A 258 -16.64 -13.53 14.26
N LEU A 259 -17.13 -12.62 13.39
CA LEU A 259 -17.38 -11.22 13.74
C LEU A 259 -18.46 -11.09 14.81
N GLY A 260 -19.53 -11.90 14.74
CA GLY A 260 -20.58 -11.95 15.75
C GLY A 260 -20.04 -12.29 17.14
N THR A 261 -19.19 -13.31 17.24
CA THR A 261 -18.53 -13.69 18.50
C THR A 261 -17.62 -12.58 19.03
N ALA A 262 -16.92 -11.85 18.15
CA ALA A 262 -16.06 -10.74 18.53
C ALA A 262 -16.88 -9.56 19.06
N ILE A 263 -18.03 -9.25 18.46
CA ILE A 263 -18.94 -8.16 18.87
C ILE A 263 -19.36 -8.31 20.33
N GLU A 264 -19.56 -9.53 20.84
CA GLU A 264 -19.96 -9.76 22.23
C GLU A 264 -18.95 -9.21 23.24
N ARG A 265 -17.67 -9.14 22.88
CA ARG A 265 -16.56 -8.76 23.76
C ARG A 265 -16.01 -7.36 23.50
N LEU A 266 -16.28 -6.81 22.31
CA LEU A 266 -15.74 -5.52 21.88
C LEU A 266 -16.56 -4.35 22.43
N SER A 267 -15.93 -3.17 22.52
CA SER A 267 -16.56 -1.90 22.90
C SER A 267 -15.93 -0.74 22.10
N GLY A 268 -16.57 0.43 22.12
CA GLY A 268 -16.04 1.63 21.45
C GLY A 268 -15.88 1.47 19.93
N ASP A 269 -14.81 2.04 19.38
CA ASP A 269 -14.56 2.07 17.93
C ASP A 269 -14.37 0.69 17.30
N PRO A 270 -13.65 -0.28 17.91
CA PRO A 270 -13.57 -1.65 17.37
C PRO A 270 -14.93 -2.34 17.24
N LEU A 271 -15.82 -2.13 18.20
CA LEU A 271 -17.20 -2.65 18.13
C LEU A 271 -17.92 -2.08 16.89
N ARG A 272 -17.89 -0.75 16.74
CA ARG A 272 -18.55 -0.10 15.58
C ARG A 272 -17.97 -0.57 14.26
N ALA A 273 -16.64 -0.63 14.15
CA ALA A 273 -15.96 -1.09 12.95
C ALA A 273 -16.31 -2.55 12.62
N THR A 274 -16.39 -3.43 13.63
CA THR A 274 -16.75 -4.84 13.44
C THR A 274 -18.20 -5.00 12.98
N VAL A 275 -19.13 -4.22 13.56
CA VAL A 275 -20.52 -4.23 13.11
C VAL A 275 -20.65 -3.67 11.69
N LEU A 276 -19.93 -2.60 11.34
CA LEU A 276 -19.91 -2.06 9.99
C LEU A 276 -19.28 -3.03 8.98
N ALA A 277 -18.27 -3.81 9.39
CA ALA A 277 -17.69 -4.84 8.54
C ALA A 277 -18.69 -5.90 8.11
N LEU A 278 -19.71 -6.23 8.92
CA LEU A 278 -20.78 -7.13 8.53
C LEU A 278 -21.57 -6.65 7.30
N MET A 279 -21.64 -5.33 7.06
CA MET A 279 -22.29 -4.80 5.86
C MET A 279 -21.57 -5.18 4.56
N THR A 280 -20.27 -5.44 4.62
CA THR A 280 -19.46 -5.81 3.45
C THR A 280 -19.56 -7.30 3.14
N LEU A 281 -20.11 -8.10 4.07
CA LEU A 281 -20.48 -9.48 3.84
C LEU A 281 -21.85 -9.53 3.17
N HIS A 282 -21.90 -9.93 1.90
CA HIS A 282 -23.15 -10.03 1.14
C HIS A 282 -23.82 -11.38 1.37
N THR A 283 -23.88 -11.84 2.62
CA THR A 283 -24.49 -13.14 2.98
C THR A 283 -25.78 -12.97 3.80
N PRO A 284 -26.75 -13.87 3.65
CA PRO A 284 -27.97 -13.86 4.47
C PRO A 284 -27.68 -13.91 5.97
N GLU A 285 -26.67 -14.68 6.38
CA GLU A 285 -26.26 -14.84 7.78
C GLU A 285 -25.79 -13.53 8.38
N ALA A 286 -25.00 -12.73 7.64
CA ALA A 286 -24.56 -11.40 8.07
C ALA A 286 -25.74 -10.43 8.23
N GLN A 287 -26.70 -10.48 7.30
CA GLN A 287 -27.93 -9.67 7.40
C GLN A 287 -28.78 -10.07 8.60
N GLU A 288 -29.00 -11.36 8.82
CA GLU A 288 -29.75 -11.85 9.97
C GLU A 288 -29.07 -11.47 11.29
N LEU A 289 -27.74 -11.56 11.32
CA LEU A 289 -26.94 -11.12 12.48
C LEU A 289 -27.14 -9.63 12.73
N LEU A 290 -27.08 -8.77 11.72
CA LEU A 290 -27.31 -7.32 11.86
C LEU A 290 -28.70 -7.03 12.47
N TYR A 291 -29.75 -7.73 12.03
CA TYR A 291 -31.09 -7.60 12.64
C TYR A 291 -31.11 -8.10 14.08
N THR A 292 -30.40 -9.16 14.39
CA THR A 292 -30.30 -9.69 15.77
C THR A 292 -29.58 -8.70 16.68
N LEU A 293 -28.51 -8.05 16.22
CA LEU A 293 -27.77 -7.04 16.98
C LEU A 293 -28.61 -5.82 17.36
N THR A 294 -29.65 -5.49 16.61
CA THR A 294 -30.59 -4.41 17.00
C THR A 294 -31.40 -4.73 18.25
N ARG A 295 -31.45 -5.99 18.69
CA ARG A 295 -32.15 -6.47 19.89
C ARG A 295 -31.18 -6.81 21.03
N SER A 296 -29.91 -6.50 20.88
CA SER A 296 -28.90 -6.76 21.93
C SER A 296 -29.23 -6.02 23.22
N ASP A 297 -28.97 -6.63 24.36
CA ASP A 297 -29.07 -5.99 25.69
C ASP A 297 -28.11 -4.80 25.82
N ARG A 298 -27.01 -4.80 25.09
CA ARG A 298 -26.01 -3.74 25.09
C ARG A 298 -26.43 -2.57 24.20
N GLU A 299 -26.66 -1.40 24.79
CA GLU A 299 -27.01 -0.17 24.08
C GLU A 299 -26.00 0.16 22.96
N ALA A 300 -24.70 0.02 23.24
CA ALA A 300 -23.64 0.32 22.28
C ALA A 300 -23.72 -0.57 21.02
N VAL A 301 -24.11 -1.84 21.19
CA VAL A 301 -24.32 -2.76 20.06
C VAL A 301 -25.52 -2.35 19.22
N ARG A 302 -26.64 -1.99 19.86
CA ARG A 302 -27.83 -1.51 19.16
C ARG A 302 -27.55 -0.23 18.35
N LEU A 303 -26.80 0.71 18.96
CA LEU A 303 -26.38 1.94 18.25
C LEU A 303 -25.52 1.63 17.03
N ALA A 304 -24.51 0.74 17.16
CA ALA A 304 -23.68 0.35 16.05
C ALA A 304 -24.48 -0.38 14.95
N ALA A 305 -25.46 -1.20 15.33
CA ALA A 305 -26.32 -1.91 14.39
C ALA A 305 -27.20 -0.95 13.56
N ILE A 306 -27.69 0.16 14.14
CA ILE A 306 -28.46 1.18 13.41
C ILE A 306 -27.64 1.75 12.25
N ASP A 307 -26.35 2.06 12.47
CA ASP A 307 -25.46 2.60 11.46
C ASP A 307 -25.19 1.59 10.31
N ALA A 308 -25.34 0.29 10.61
CA ALA A 308 -25.04 -0.81 9.69
C ALA A 308 -26.28 -1.44 9.04
N LEU A 309 -27.50 -1.04 9.41
CA LEU A 309 -28.71 -1.62 8.81
C LEU A 309 -28.84 -1.28 7.33
N PRO A 310 -29.19 -2.27 6.48
CA PRO A 310 -29.42 -2.03 5.07
C PRO A 310 -30.61 -1.09 4.85
N ARG A 311 -30.52 -0.19 3.88
CA ARG A 311 -31.60 0.74 3.50
C ARG A 311 -32.66 0.03 2.66
N SER A 312 -33.25 -1.01 3.22
CA SER A 312 -34.34 -1.82 2.65
C SER A 312 -35.61 -1.56 3.38
N SER A 313 -36.75 -2.04 2.86
CA SER A 313 -38.04 -2.00 3.56
C SER A 313 -37.97 -2.68 4.93
N ALA A 314 -37.29 -3.82 5.03
CA ALA A 314 -37.09 -4.53 6.29
C ALA A 314 -36.24 -3.72 7.28
N GLY A 315 -35.14 -3.12 6.83
CA GLY A 315 -34.29 -2.26 7.66
C GLY A 315 -35.06 -1.03 8.17
N ARG A 316 -35.87 -0.42 7.31
CA ARG A 316 -36.75 0.71 7.68
C ARG A 316 -37.76 0.33 8.76
N THR A 317 -38.41 -0.82 8.63
CA THR A 317 -39.37 -1.33 9.65
C THR A 317 -38.68 -1.51 11.01
N VAL A 318 -37.45 -2.02 11.02
CA VAL A 318 -36.66 -2.16 12.26
C VAL A 318 -36.29 -0.79 12.86
N LEU A 319 -35.90 0.18 12.04
CA LEU A 319 -35.57 1.54 12.50
C LEU A 319 -36.84 2.24 13.05
N GLU A 320 -38.00 2.07 12.44
CA GLU A 320 -39.30 2.58 12.94
C GLU A 320 -39.62 1.99 14.32
N ALA A 321 -39.49 0.67 14.48
CA ALA A 321 -39.70 0.01 15.77
C ALA A 321 -38.70 0.51 16.85
N LEU A 322 -37.42 0.62 16.55
CA LEU A 322 -36.42 1.16 17.48
C LEU A 322 -36.69 2.62 17.83
N SER A 323 -37.12 3.43 16.88
CA SER A 323 -37.39 4.85 17.10
C SER A 323 -38.61 5.08 18.05
N ALA A 324 -39.52 4.13 18.06
CA ALA A 324 -40.74 4.20 18.90
C ALA A 324 -40.57 3.54 20.27
N HIS A 325 -39.90 2.38 20.33
CA HIS A 325 -40.03 1.48 21.49
C HIS A 325 -38.71 1.14 22.19
N ASP A 326 -37.52 1.54 21.66
CA ASP A 326 -36.25 1.21 22.36
C ASP A 326 -36.21 1.85 23.76
N PRO A 327 -35.76 1.13 24.80
CA PRO A 327 -35.66 1.69 26.15
C PRO A 327 -34.70 2.88 26.24
N SER A 328 -33.66 2.93 25.41
CA SER A 328 -32.68 4.02 25.40
C SER A 328 -33.11 5.22 24.58
N PRO A 329 -33.17 6.44 25.17
CA PRO A 329 -33.45 7.66 24.41
C PRO A 329 -32.42 7.92 23.29
N ARG A 330 -31.15 7.49 23.49
CA ARG A 330 -30.07 7.63 22.50
C ARG A 330 -30.31 6.75 21.26
N VAL A 331 -30.74 5.51 21.49
CA VAL A 331 -31.07 4.59 20.40
C VAL A 331 -32.29 5.09 19.61
N ARG A 332 -33.34 5.56 20.33
CA ARG A 332 -34.53 6.16 19.67
C ARG A 332 -34.13 7.36 18.80
N ALA A 333 -33.26 8.24 19.32
CA ALA A 333 -32.79 9.42 18.56
C ALA A 333 -31.98 9.02 17.33
N ALA A 334 -31.04 8.06 17.46
CA ALA A 334 -30.25 7.55 16.35
C ALA A 334 -31.14 6.90 15.27
N ALA A 335 -32.10 6.07 15.66
CA ALA A 335 -33.01 5.45 14.72
C ALA A 335 -33.86 6.49 13.95
N LYS A 336 -34.35 7.56 14.63
CA LYS A 336 -35.08 8.68 13.97
C LYS A 336 -34.17 9.41 12.98
N ALA A 337 -32.90 9.67 13.34
CA ALA A 337 -31.93 10.30 12.44
C ALA A 337 -31.67 9.42 11.20
N ALA A 338 -31.53 8.10 11.38
CA ALA A 338 -31.33 7.16 10.28
C ALA A 338 -32.52 7.04 9.33
N LEU A 339 -33.74 7.26 9.82
CA LEU A 339 -34.96 7.28 8.99
C LEU A 339 -35.12 8.56 8.16
N ALA A 340 -34.43 9.64 8.55
CA ALA A 340 -34.56 10.95 7.88
C ALA A 340 -33.59 11.07 6.66
N VAL A 341 -32.67 10.12 6.50
CA VAL A 341 -31.68 10.03 5.41
C VAL A 341 -32.10 8.98 4.39
#